data_902a00eadafc2af65757e9a0fb59fecf
#
_entry.id   902a00eadafc2af65757e9a0fb59fecf
#
_cell.length_a   1.000
_cell.length_b   1.000
_cell.length_c   1.000
_cell.angle_alpha   90.00
_cell.angle_beta   90.00
_cell.angle_gamma   90.00
#
_symmetry.space_group_name_H-M   'P 1'
#
loop_
_entity.id
_entity.type
_entity.pdbx_description
1 polymer ?
#
loop_
_entity_poly.entity_id
_entity_poly.type
_entity_poly.pdbx_seq_one_letter_code
_entity_poly.pdbx_strand_id
1 'polypeptide(L)'
;MGGFRSRCAWGPRAARRAQALPRQQALVRRLPSVEVLGSVDVICSDKTGTLTEGRPAFDRAIPVPGVTEEFVIRTAASLDQGSEHPLAEAIVSAARKRGYQLEKPEQFESGTGIGVRGLVVGASVALGNTALMEQLRVDVSPLIPQAEGLRKEGASVMYLAVNGALAGLLAVSDPVKDSTPEALAMLRASGLRIVMATGDGVTTAKAVGARLNIEEVHG
;
A
#
# COMPACT_ATOMS: atom_id res chain seq x y z
N MET A 1 -13.70 17.36 25.06
CA MET A 1 -12.92 16.13 24.84
C MET A 1 -13.89 14.98 24.62
N GLY A 2 -14.28 14.70 23.40
CA GLY A 2 -15.21 13.63 23.04
C GLY A 2 -14.61 12.82 21.92
N GLY A 3 -14.00 11.69 22.27
CA GLY A 3 -13.44 10.77 21.31
C GLY A 3 -14.56 10.13 20.49
N PHE A 4 -14.57 10.45 19.21
CA PHE A 4 -15.42 9.81 18.23
C PHE A 4 -14.91 8.38 18.01
N ARG A 5 -15.38 7.43 18.80
CA ARG A 5 -15.25 6.01 18.46
C ARG A 5 -16.22 5.75 17.32
N SER A 6 -15.73 5.71 16.10
CA SER A 6 -16.49 5.16 14.98
C SER A 6 -16.75 3.69 15.24
N ARG A 7 -17.88 3.41 15.86
CA ARG A 7 -18.44 2.06 15.87
C ARG A 7 -18.99 1.83 14.47
N CYS A 8 -18.30 1.09 13.64
CA CYS A 8 -18.99 0.31 12.62
C CYS A 8 -19.99 -0.57 13.36
N ALA A 9 -21.21 -0.08 13.49
CA ALA A 9 -22.25 -0.78 14.22
C ALA A 9 -22.77 -1.92 13.35
N TRP A 10 -22.06 -3.04 13.39
CA TRP A 10 -22.60 -4.32 12.99
C TRP A 10 -23.62 -4.73 14.05
N GLY A 11 -24.87 -4.35 13.86
CA GLY A 11 -25.94 -4.92 14.66
C GLY A 11 -26.01 -6.44 14.47
N PRO A 12 -26.44 -7.22 15.46
CA PRO A 12 -26.48 -8.69 15.41
C PRO A 12 -27.18 -9.28 14.18
N ARG A 13 -28.10 -8.52 13.56
CA ARG A 13 -28.80 -8.92 12.33
C ARG A 13 -27.95 -8.71 11.06
N ALA A 14 -27.13 -7.67 10.99
CA ALA A 14 -26.21 -7.44 9.89
C ALA A 14 -25.07 -8.47 9.90
N ALA A 15 -24.53 -8.82 11.07
CA ALA A 15 -23.53 -9.86 11.23
C ALA A 15 -24.02 -11.24 10.79
N ARG A 16 -25.29 -11.60 11.04
CA ARG A 16 -25.85 -12.89 10.59
C ARG A 16 -26.06 -12.95 9.07
N ARG A 17 -26.38 -11.84 8.41
CA ARG A 17 -26.49 -11.79 6.95
C ARG A 17 -25.14 -11.79 6.27
N ALA A 18 -24.12 -11.14 6.84
CA ALA A 18 -22.74 -11.18 6.34
C ALA A 18 -22.12 -12.58 6.46
N GLN A 19 -22.55 -13.40 7.44
CA GLN A 19 -22.12 -14.80 7.55
C GLN A 19 -22.73 -15.74 6.49
N ALA A 20 -23.83 -15.35 5.84
CA ALA A 20 -24.43 -16.07 4.72
C ALA A 20 -23.77 -15.75 3.36
N LEU A 21 -22.88 -14.75 3.30
CA LEU A 21 -22.06 -14.46 2.13
C LEU A 21 -20.87 -15.42 2.10
N PRO A 22 -20.60 -16.10 0.97
CA PRO A 22 -19.49 -17.04 0.90
C PRO A 22 -18.17 -16.34 1.26
N ARG A 23 -17.35 -17.01 2.05
CA ARG A 23 -16.05 -16.57 2.61
C ARG A 23 -14.97 -16.19 1.55
N GLN A 24 -15.34 -15.94 0.34
CA GLN A 24 -14.42 -15.59 -0.74
C GLN A 24 -14.61 -14.14 -1.15
N GLN A 25 -13.72 -13.28 -0.70
CA GLN A 25 -13.13 -12.08 -1.32
C GLN A 25 -13.89 -11.39 -2.49
N ALA A 26 -15.19 -11.54 -2.59
CA ALA A 26 -15.95 -11.07 -3.72
C ALA A 26 -17.36 -10.69 -3.32
N LEU A 27 -17.52 -9.66 -2.50
CA LEU A 27 -18.77 -8.87 -2.52
C LEU A 27 -19.05 -8.32 -3.93
N VAL A 28 -18.08 -8.44 -4.81
CA VAL A 28 -18.04 -7.82 -6.13
C VAL A 28 -18.26 -8.81 -7.28
N ARG A 29 -18.34 -10.11 -7.04
CA ARG A 29 -18.35 -11.09 -8.14
C ARG A 29 -19.72 -11.56 -8.64
N ARG A 30 -20.85 -11.26 -7.96
CA ARG A 30 -22.18 -11.69 -8.44
C ARG A 30 -23.29 -10.71 -8.05
N LEU A 31 -24.06 -10.27 -9.03
CA LEU A 31 -25.32 -9.52 -8.90
C LEU A 31 -26.29 -10.05 -7.81
N PRO A 32 -26.49 -11.37 -7.63
CA PRO A 32 -27.35 -11.88 -6.55
C PRO A 32 -26.92 -11.48 -5.14
N SER A 33 -25.67 -11.09 -4.93
CA SER A 33 -25.18 -10.63 -3.63
C SER A 33 -25.66 -9.21 -3.31
N VAL A 34 -26.01 -8.39 -4.30
CA VAL A 34 -26.53 -7.03 -4.14
C VAL A 34 -28.01 -7.05 -3.70
N GLU A 35 -28.80 -7.97 -4.20
CA GLU A 35 -30.21 -8.10 -3.82
C GLU A 35 -30.41 -8.44 -2.33
N VAL A 36 -29.44 -9.12 -1.72
CA VAL A 36 -29.45 -9.45 -0.28
C VAL A 36 -29.13 -8.24 0.60
N LEU A 37 -28.57 -7.18 0.02
CA LEU A 37 -28.16 -5.95 0.74
C LEU A 37 -29.29 -4.92 0.92
N GLY A 38 -30.53 -5.25 0.55
CA GLY A 38 -31.71 -4.35 0.55
C GLY A 38 -32.10 -3.65 1.88
N SER A 39 -31.25 -3.75 2.91
CA SER A 39 -31.38 -3.00 4.17
C SER A 39 -30.05 -2.39 4.63
N VAL A 40 -29.08 -2.25 3.74
CA VAL A 40 -27.74 -1.69 4.01
C VAL A 40 -27.60 -0.41 3.22
N ASP A 41 -27.36 0.71 3.92
CA ASP A 41 -27.20 2.03 3.28
C ASP A 41 -25.73 2.35 2.96
N VAL A 42 -24.78 1.64 3.61
CA VAL A 42 -23.34 1.91 3.53
C VAL A 42 -22.58 0.62 3.42
N ILE A 43 -21.68 0.55 2.46
CA ILE A 43 -20.66 -0.52 2.37
C ILE A 43 -19.30 0.07 2.70
N CYS A 44 -18.65 -0.50 3.72
CA CYS A 44 -17.24 -0.23 4.01
C CYS A 44 -16.41 -1.31 3.32
N SER A 45 -15.57 -0.91 2.39
CA SER A 45 -14.68 -1.80 1.63
C SER A 45 -13.23 -1.55 2.01
N ASP A 46 -12.49 -2.62 2.27
CA ASP A 46 -11.04 -2.54 2.35
C ASP A 46 -10.46 -2.30 0.94
N LYS A 47 -9.36 -1.53 0.87
CA LYS A 47 -8.67 -1.24 -0.40
C LYS A 47 -7.95 -2.50 -0.89
N THR A 48 -7.07 -3.04 -0.05
CA THR A 48 -6.09 -4.06 -0.46
C THR A 48 -6.74 -5.44 -0.61
N GLY A 49 -6.61 -6.03 -1.80
CA GLY A 49 -7.19 -7.33 -2.11
C GLY A 49 -8.71 -7.32 -2.36
N THR A 50 -9.42 -6.23 -2.01
CA THR A 50 -10.86 -6.07 -2.31
C THR A 50 -11.06 -5.18 -3.54
N LEU A 51 -10.65 -3.93 -3.49
CA LEU A 51 -10.74 -2.99 -4.62
C LEU A 51 -9.54 -3.11 -5.55
N THR A 52 -8.40 -3.54 -5.02
CA THR A 52 -7.15 -3.79 -5.75
C THR A 52 -6.84 -5.28 -5.84
N GLU A 53 -5.86 -5.66 -6.63
CA GLU A 53 -5.44 -7.06 -6.82
C GLU A 53 -4.90 -7.69 -5.50
N GLY A 54 -4.46 -6.88 -4.53
CA GLY A 54 -3.78 -7.34 -3.32
C GLY A 54 -2.42 -7.95 -3.63
N ARG A 55 -1.86 -7.59 -4.78
CA ARG A 55 -0.55 -8.02 -5.25
C ARG A 55 0.25 -6.79 -5.66
N PRO A 56 0.90 -6.13 -4.68
CA PRO A 56 1.75 -5.01 -4.98
C PRO A 56 2.78 -5.36 -6.04
N ALA A 57 2.98 -4.47 -6.99
CA ALA A 57 3.98 -4.59 -8.05
C ALA A 57 4.93 -3.41 -7.97
N PHE A 58 6.23 -3.70 -8.13
CA PHE A 58 7.23 -2.64 -8.25
C PHE A 58 6.91 -1.78 -9.48
N ASP A 59 6.83 -0.47 -9.28
CA ASP A 59 6.59 0.49 -10.36
C ASP A 59 7.93 1.05 -10.86
N ARG A 60 8.62 1.83 -10.03
CA ARG A 60 9.90 2.46 -10.42
C ARG A 60 10.77 2.78 -9.20
N ALA A 61 12.06 3.03 -9.48
CA ALA A 61 12.97 3.66 -8.53
C ALA A 61 13.47 4.99 -9.10
N ILE A 62 13.66 5.98 -8.23
CA ILE A 62 14.22 7.28 -8.59
C ILE A 62 15.47 7.49 -7.73
N PRO A 63 16.67 7.35 -8.30
CA PRO A 63 17.92 7.58 -7.59
C PRO A 63 18.18 9.07 -7.40
N VAL A 64 18.99 9.42 -6.40
CA VAL A 64 19.60 10.77 -6.32
C VAL A 64 20.72 10.91 -7.34
N PRO A 65 21.12 12.14 -7.72
CA PRO A 65 22.27 12.37 -8.61
C PRO A 65 23.52 11.63 -8.15
N GLY A 66 24.17 10.92 -9.07
CA GLY A 66 25.38 10.14 -8.80
C GLY A 66 25.15 8.69 -8.32
N VAL A 67 23.89 8.29 -8.11
CA VAL A 67 23.49 6.92 -7.78
C VAL A 67 22.78 6.31 -8.99
N THR A 68 22.98 5.02 -9.24
CA THR A 68 22.27 4.30 -10.32
C THR A 68 20.96 3.69 -9.84
N GLU A 69 19.99 3.54 -10.75
CA GLU A 69 18.73 2.86 -10.46
C GLU A 69 18.97 1.40 -10.02
N GLU A 70 19.91 0.72 -10.68
CA GLU A 70 20.31 -0.64 -10.32
C GLU A 70 20.78 -0.72 -8.85
N PHE A 71 21.63 0.21 -8.43
CA PHE A 71 22.12 0.26 -7.05
C PHE A 71 20.96 0.41 -6.07
N VAL A 72 20.01 1.32 -6.34
CA VAL A 72 18.84 1.55 -5.49
C VAL A 72 17.99 0.28 -5.38
N ILE A 73 17.64 -0.33 -6.52
CA ILE A 73 16.78 -1.52 -6.53
C ILE A 73 17.49 -2.71 -5.87
N ARG A 74 18.74 -2.96 -6.21
CA ARG A 74 19.50 -4.08 -5.67
C ARG A 74 19.71 -3.98 -4.17
N THR A 75 20.06 -2.79 -3.67
CA THR A 75 20.30 -2.56 -2.25
C THR A 75 19.01 -2.68 -1.44
N ALA A 76 17.91 -2.07 -1.91
CA ALA A 76 16.61 -2.18 -1.28
C ALA A 76 16.12 -3.64 -1.27
N ALA A 77 16.20 -4.35 -2.40
CA ALA A 77 15.80 -5.74 -2.51
C ALA A 77 16.66 -6.67 -1.62
N SER A 78 17.95 -6.39 -1.49
CA SER A 78 18.83 -7.16 -0.60
C SER A 78 18.40 -7.03 0.85
N LEU A 79 18.08 -5.81 1.30
CA LEU A 79 17.55 -5.57 2.64
C LEU A 79 16.19 -6.25 2.85
N ASP A 80 15.29 -6.09 1.87
CA ASP A 80 13.90 -6.59 1.93
C ASP A 80 13.78 -8.12 1.89
N GLN A 81 14.85 -8.87 1.58
CA GLN A 81 14.84 -10.34 1.75
C GLN A 81 14.55 -10.78 3.18
N GLY A 82 14.82 -9.92 4.16
CA GLY A 82 14.49 -10.17 5.56
C GLY A 82 13.04 -9.87 5.94
N SER A 83 12.24 -9.29 5.04
CA SER A 83 10.88 -8.82 5.31
C SER A 83 9.83 -9.75 4.68
N GLU A 84 8.76 -10.02 5.43
CA GLU A 84 7.57 -10.75 4.93
C GLU A 84 6.49 -9.80 4.39
N HIS A 85 6.77 -8.50 4.32
CA HIS A 85 5.78 -7.51 3.88
C HIS A 85 5.52 -7.62 2.36
N PRO A 86 4.26 -7.51 1.87
CA PRO A 86 3.96 -7.61 0.43
C PRO A 86 4.69 -6.59 -0.44
N LEU A 87 4.98 -5.39 0.07
CA LEU A 87 5.78 -4.39 -0.66
C LEU A 87 7.23 -4.86 -0.85
N ALA A 88 7.81 -5.53 0.14
CA ALA A 88 9.16 -6.10 0.06
C ALA A 88 9.23 -7.20 -1.00
N GLU A 89 8.24 -8.10 -1.03
CA GLU A 89 8.15 -9.14 -2.06
C GLU A 89 8.12 -8.55 -3.47
N ALA A 90 7.38 -7.45 -3.67
CA ALA A 90 7.33 -6.75 -4.95
C ALA A 90 8.70 -6.24 -5.41
N ILE A 91 9.48 -5.64 -4.50
CA ILE A 91 10.83 -5.12 -4.78
C ILE A 91 11.81 -6.26 -5.05
N VAL A 92 11.82 -7.30 -4.21
CA VAL A 92 12.68 -8.48 -4.36
C VAL A 92 12.38 -9.21 -5.69
N SER A 93 11.10 -9.40 -6.02
CA SER A 93 10.68 -10.01 -7.28
C SER A 93 11.15 -9.19 -8.49
N ALA A 94 11.02 -7.86 -8.43
CA ALA A 94 11.46 -6.98 -9.50
C ALA A 94 12.99 -7.01 -9.72
N ALA A 95 13.77 -7.06 -8.64
CA ALA A 95 15.22 -7.17 -8.71
C ALA A 95 15.66 -8.52 -9.31
N ARG A 96 15.02 -9.62 -8.88
CA ARG A 96 15.28 -10.96 -9.43
C ARG A 96 14.95 -11.06 -10.91
N LYS A 97 13.81 -10.50 -11.35
CA LYS A 97 13.42 -10.46 -12.77
C LYS A 97 14.41 -9.68 -13.64
N ARG A 98 15.12 -8.70 -13.07
CA ARG A 98 16.20 -7.95 -13.73
C ARG A 98 17.55 -8.68 -13.70
N GLY A 99 17.62 -9.85 -13.06
CA GLY A 99 18.87 -10.63 -12.94
C GLY A 99 19.84 -10.09 -11.89
N TYR A 100 19.41 -9.20 -11.00
CA TYR A 100 20.29 -8.64 -9.97
C TYR A 100 20.62 -9.69 -8.92
N GLN A 101 21.89 -9.80 -8.58
CA GLN A 101 22.35 -10.62 -7.47
C GLN A 101 22.04 -9.90 -6.16
N LEU A 102 21.31 -10.58 -5.27
CA LEU A 102 20.92 -10.04 -3.99
C LEU A 102 21.80 -10.59 -2.87
N GLU A 103 22.21 -9.70 -1.99
CA GLU A 103 23.03 -10.03 -0.84
C GLU A 103 22.15 -10.28 0.37
N LYS A 104 22.54 -11.19 1.24
CA LYS A 104 21.80 -11.47 2.47
C LYS A 104 21.98 -10.31 3.45
N PRO A 105 20.88 -9.75 4.00
CA PRO A 105 21.00 -8.71 5.01
C PRO A 105 21.45 -9.30 6.35
N GLU A 106 22.24 -8.52 7.08
CA GLU A 106 22.64 -8.78 8.46
C GLU A 106 21.98 -7.76 9.40
N GLN A 107 21.81 -8.11 10.67
CA GLN A 107 21.22 -7.23 11.68
C GLN A 107 19.89 -6.59 11.23
N PHE A 108 19.05 -7.39 10.55
CA PHE A 108 17.77 -6.93 10.03
C PHE A 108 16.82 -6.58 11.19
N GLU A 109 16.24 -5.38 11.12
CA GLU A 109 15.23 -4.90 12.06
C GLU A 109 14.05 -4.33 11.29
N SER A 110 12.84 -4.65 11.71
CA SER A 110 11.60 -4.11 11.18
C SER A 110 10.95 -3.18 12.19
N GLY A 111 10.68 -1.94 11.79
CA GLY A 111 9.91 -0.96 12.56
C GLY A 111 8.46 -0.93 12.10
N THR A 112 7.53 -1.20 13.01
CA THR A 112 6.10 -1.26 12.68
C THR A 112 5.61 0.04 12.06
N GLY A 113 5.15 -0.02 10.80
CA GLY A 113 4.58 1.11 10.07
C GLY A 113 5.58 2.17 9.60
N ILE A 114 6.88 2.00 9.83
CA ILE A 114 7.89 2.99 9.42
C ILE A 114 8.89 2.47 8.37
N GLY A 115 9.20 1.18 8.39
CA GLY A 115 10.14 0.56 7.44
C GLY A 115 11.10 -0.44 8.08
N VAL A 116 12.18 -0.73 7.38
CA VAL A 116 13.18 -1.74 7.76
C VAL A 116 14.59 -1.15 7.70
N ARG A 117 15.51 -1.74 8.47
CA ARG A 117 16.94 -1.39 8.46
C ARG A 117 17.82 -2.61 8.71
N GLY A 118 19.07 -2.52 8.33
CA GLY A 118 20.05 -3.59 8.52
C GLY A 118 21.37 -3.27 7.85
N LEU A 119 22.23 -4.27 7.75
CA LEU A 119 23.48 -4.18 7.02
C LEU A 119 23.39 -4.97 5.71
N VAL A 120 23.84 -4.37 4.62
CA VAL A 120 23.98 -5.04 3.32
C VAL A 120 25.42 -4.82 2.85
N VAL A 121 26.19 -5.91 2.75
CA VAL A 121 27.62 -5.86 2.40
C VAL A 121 28.39 -4.86 3.30
N GLY A 122 28.11 -4.90 4.62
CA GLY A 122 28.73 -4.02 5.61
C GLY A 122 28.26 -2.55 5.61
N ALA A 123 27.42 -2.14 4.66
CA ALA A 123 26.83 -0.80 4.64
C ALA A 123 25.54 -0.77 5.47
N SER A 124 25.34 0.29 6.28
CA SER A 124 24.08 0.52 6.98
C SER A 124 23.01 0.95 5.96
N VAL A 125 21.94 0.19 5.85
CA VAL A 125 20.84 0.43 4.91
C VAL A 125 19.54 0.58 5.65
N ALA A 126 18.73 1.55 5.25
CA ALA A 126 17.37 1.74 5.75
C ALA A 126 16.43 2.00 4.57
N LEU A 127 15.27 1.35 4.61
CA LEU A 127 14.20 1.49 3.62
C LEU A 127 12.88 1.74 4.34
N GLY A 128 12.23 2.86 4.09
CA GLY A 128 10.99 3.19 4.76
C GLY A 128 10.39 4.54 4.42
N ASN A 129 9.41 4.95 5.21
CA ASN A 129 8.70 6.21 5.01
C ASN A 129 9.48 7.42 5.57
N THR A 130 8.88 8.60 5.48
CA THR A 130 9.47 9.86 5.98
C THR A 130 9.81 9.77 7.47
N ALA A 131 8.96 9.11 8.28
CA ALA A 131 9.19 9.00 9.72
C ALA A 131 10.47 8.20 10.05
N LEU A 132 10.77 7.12 9.29
CA LEU A 132 12.03 6.40 9.46
C LEU A 132 13.23 7.29 9.09
N MET A 133 13.13 8.04 8.00
CA MET A 133 14.19 8.95 7.55
C MET A 133 14.45 10.08 8.55
N GLU A 134 13.41 10.64 9.16
CA GLU A 134 13.51 11.64 10.23
C GLU A 134 14.22 11.07 11.47
N GLN A 135 13.86 9.85 11.91
CA GLN A 135 14.56 9.18 13.03
C GLN A 135 16.05 9.00 12.76
N LEU A 136 16.42 8.73 11.51
CA LEU A 136 17.80 8.53 11.06
C LEU A 136 18.50 9.86 10.68
N ARG A 137 17.79 10.98 10.75
CA ARG A 137 18.26 12.31 10.35
C ARG A 137 18.74 12.37 8.88
N VAL A 138 18.05 11.62 8.01
CA VAL A 138 18.30 11.61 6.57
C VAL A 138 17.42 12.66 5.92
N ASP A 139 18.04 13.60 5.19
CA ASP A 139 17.32 14.62 4.43
C ASP A 139 16.71 14.03 3.16
N VAL A 140 15.39 13.99 3.08
CA VAL A 140 14.62 13.51 1.91
C VAL A 140 14.12 14.62 1.02
N SER A 141 14.40 15.89 1.36
CA SER A 141 13.90 17.08 0.63
C SER A 141 14.16 17.04 -0.88
N PRO A 142 15.30 16.51 -1.38
CA PRO A 142 15.56 16.44 -2.82
C PRO A 142 14.54 15.59 -3.61
N LEU A 143 13.88 14.62 -2.96
CA LEU A 143 12.96 13.68 -3.61
C LEU A 143 11.49 13.85 -3.18
N ILE A 144 11.17 14.83 -2.32
CA ILE A 144 9.80 15.09 -1.89
C ILE A 144 8.85 15.35 -3.07
N PRO A 145 9.17 16.20 -4.06
CA PRO A 145 8.26 16.46 -5.17
C PRO A 145 7.91 15.19 -5.97
N GLN A 146 8.92 14.35 -6.22
CA GLN A 146 8.74 13.07 -6.92
C GLN A 146 7.91 12.10 -6.08
N ALA A 147 8.20 12.00 -4.78
CA ALA A 147 7.45 11.15 -3.86
C ALA A 147 5.97 11.54 -3.80
N GLU A 148 5.67 12.82 -3.68
CA GLU A 148 4.29 13.32 -3.65
C GLU A 148 3.56 13.11 -4.98
N GLY A 149 4.26 13.26 -6.11
CA GLY A 149 3.74 12.91 -7.43
C GLY A 149 3.27 11.46 -7.48
N LEU A 150 4.15 10.53 -7.10
CA LEU A 150 3.85 9.10 -7.09
C LEU A 150 2.75 8.71 -6.10
N ARG A 151 2.71 9.34 -4.92
CA ARG A 151 1.61 9.15 -3.96
C ARG A 151 0.26 9.60 -4.51
N LYS A 152 0.24 10.70 -5.27
CA LYS A 152 -0.97 11.17 -5.98
C LYS A 152 -1.41 10.21 -7.10
N GLU A 153 -0.49 9.42 -7.64
CA GLU A 153 -0.79 8.34 -8.58
C GLU A 153 -1.28 7.06 -7.88
N GLY A 154 -1.27 7.03 -6.55
CA GLY A 154 -1.73 5.90 -5.74
C GLY A 154 -0.64 4.91 -5.37
N ALA A 155 0.63 5.25 -5.60
CA ALA A 155 1.75 4.39 -5.22
C ALA A 155 2.13 4.55 -3.74
N SER A 156 2.58 3.46 -3.13
CA SER A 156 3.30 3.46 -1.86
C SER A 156 4.76 3.81 -2.14
N VAL A 157 5.27 4.86 -1.48
CA VAL A 157 6.63 5.37 -1.71
C VAL A 157 7.49 5.17 -0.47
N MET A 158 8.65 4.56 -0.66
CA MET A 158 9.67 4.34 0.37
C MET A 158 10.98 5.00 -0.05
N TYR A 159 11.67 5.60 0.91
CA TYR A 159 13.01 6.16 0.72
C TYR A 159 14.06 5.12 1.09
N LEU A 160 15.15 5.08 0.31
CA LEU A 160 16.33 4.29 0.60
C LEU A 160 17.44 5.21 1.11
N ALA A 161 17.96 4.90 2.28
CA ALA A 161 19.17 5.52 2.81
C ALA A 161 20.29 4.50 2.95
N VAL A 162 21.51 4.91 2.62
CA VAL A 162 22.73 4.09 2.72
C VAL A 162 23.78 4.89 3.48
N ASN A 163 24.30 4.33 4.56
CA ASN A 163 25.28 4.99 5.45
C ASN A 163 24.85 6.40 5.90
N GLY A 164 23.54 6.57 6.19
CA GLY A 164 22.99 7.85 6.64
C GLY A 164 22.75 8.88 5.54
N ALA A 165 22.98 8.56 4.28
CA ALA A 165 22.71 9.42 3.15
C ALA A 165 21.55 8.90 2.29
N LEU A 166 20.70 9.80 1.76
CA LEU A 166 19.65 9.45 0.83
C LEU A 166 20.25 8.89 -0.46
N ALA A 167 19.85 7.70 -0.87
CA ALA A 167 20.26 7.05 -2.11
C ALA A 167 19.19 7.12 -3.22
N GLY A 168 17.92 7.15 -2.83
CA GLY A 168 16.82 7.21 -3.78
C GLY A 168 15.48 6.92 -3.12
N LEU A 169 14.44 6.78 -3.94
CA LEU A 169 13.14 6.28 -3.52
C LEU A 169 12.68 5.13 -4.42
N LEU A 170 11.78 4.31 -3.90
CA LEU A 170 11.13 3.23 -4.62
C LEU A 170 9.61 3.41 -4.50
N ALA A 171 8.92 3.15 -5.61
CA ALA A 171 7.48 3.16 -5.68
C ALA A 171 6.95 1.76 -5.96
N VAL A 172 5.91 1.38 -5.23
CA VAL A 172 5.18 0.11 -5.39
C VAL A 172 3.70 0.43 -5.48
N SER A 173 3.03 -0.10 -6.48
CA SER A 173 1.60 0.12 -6.72
C SER A 173 0.85 -1.21 -6.62
N ASP A 174 -0.35 -1.15 -6.05
CA ASP A 174 -1.28 -2.28 -6.06
C ASP A 174 -2.40 -1.94 -7.05
N PRO A 175 -2.42 -2.58 -8.23
CA PRO A 175 -3.35 -2.21 -9.29
C PRO A 175 -4.80 -2.46 -8.87
N VAL A 176 -5.68 -1.54 -9.26
CA VAL A 176 -7.13 -1.71 -9.13
C VAL A 176 -7.56 -2.87 -10.02
N LYS A 177 -8.42 -3.76 -9.50
CA LYS A 177 -8.97 -4.86 -10.31
C LYS A 177 -9.82 -4.31 -11.45
N ASP A 178 -9.74 -4.93 -12.62
CA ASP A 178 -10.53 -4.54 -13.79
C ASP A 178 -12.04 -4.55 -13.52
N SER A 179 -12.51 -5.46 -12.66
CA SER A 179 -13.91 -5.57 -12.27
C SER A 179 -14.39 -4.53 -11.25
N THR A 180 -13.47 -3.81 -10.58
CA THR A 180 -13.84 -2.89 -9.50
C THR A 180 -14.70 -1.72 -9.96
N PRO A 181 -14.40 -1.01 -11.06
CA PRO A 181 -15.21 0.13 -11.50
C PRO A 181 -16.67 -0.27 -11.78
N GLU A 182 -16.90 -1.38 -12.49
CA GLU A 182 -18.23 -1.89 -12.79
C GLU A 182 -19.01 -2.24 -11.51
N ALA A 183 -18.37 -2.96 -10.61
CA ALA A 183 -18.98 -3.35 -9.35
C ALA A 183 -19.37 -2.16 -8.47
N LEU A 184 -18.51 -1.14 -8.38
CA LEU A 184 -18.84 0.09 -7.66
C LEU A 184 -20.00 0.83 -8.31
N ALA A 185 -20.07 0.85 -9.65
CA ALA A 185 -21.19 1.45 -10.38
C ALA A 185 -22.51 0.74 -10.06
N MET A 186 -22.51 -0.59 -10.01
CA MET A 186 -23.71 -1.38 -9.67
C MET A 186 -24.16 -1.13 -8.21
N LEU A 187 -23.23 -1.06 -7.27
CA LEU A 187 -23.54 -0.75 -5.87
C LEU A 187 -24.16 0.64 -5.73
N ARG A 188 -23.62 1.65 -6.44
CA ARG A 188 -24.20 3.00 -6.45
C ARG A 188 -25.58 3.03 -7.10
N ALA A 189 -25.78 2.30 -8.20
CA ALA A 189 -27.10 2.20 -8.84
C ALA A 189 -28.15 1.57 -7.93
N SER A 190 -27.73 0.75 -6.98
CA SER A 190 -28.56 0.19 -5.91
C SER A 190 -28.79 1.13 -4.71
N GLY A 191 -28.35 2.39 -4.80
CA GLY A 191 -28.52 3.39 -3.76
C GLY A 191 -27.53 3.29 -2.59
N LEU A 192 -26.47 2.49 -2.71
CA LEU A 192 -25.51 2.25 -1.64
C LEU A 192 -24.41 3.32 -1.61
N ARG A 193 -24.10 3.83 -0.44
CA ARG A 193 -22.93 4.67 -0.18
C ARG A 193 -21.71 3.80 0.05
N ILE A 194 -20.61 4.13 -0.60
CA ILE A 194 -19.37 3.35 -0.54
C ILE A 194 -18.34 4.14 0.27
N VAL A 195 -17.76 3.49 1.26
CA VAL A 195 -16.69 4.00 2.12
C VAL A 195 -15.47 3.10 1.95
N MET A 196 -14.31 3.67 1.72
CA MET A 196 -13.05 2.93 1.65
C MET A 196 -12.29 3.08 2.97
N ALA A 197 -11.88 1.94 3.56
CA ALA A 197 -10.97 1.89 4.70
C ALA A 197 -9.67 1.20 4.28
N THR A 198 -8.53 1.71 4.74
CA THR A 198 -7.21 1.14 4.40
C THR A 198 -6.18 1.48 5.47
N GLY A 199 -5.17 0.63 5.63
CA GLY A 199 -3.98 0.93 6.43
C GLY A 199 -2.89 1.70 5.68
N ASP A 200 -3.15 2.10 4.43
CA ASP A 200 -2.19 2.88 3.63
C ASP A 200 -2.14 4.36 4.09
N GLY A 201 -1.08 5.05 3.68
CA GLY A 201 -0.98 6.48 3.90
C GLY A 201 -2.14 7.25 3.26
N VAL A 202 -2.64 8.29 3.95
CA VAL A 202 -3.84 9.06 3.57
C VAL A 202 -3.77 9.59 2.13
N THR A 203 -2.60 10.03 1.66
CA THR A 203 -2.41 10.55 0.28
C THR A 203 -2.69 9.46 -0.76
N THR A 204 -2.09 8.28 -0.58
CA THR A 204 -2.29 7.11 -1.45
C THR A 204 -3.74 6.65 -1.43
N ALA A 205 -4.34 6.58 -0.24
CA ALA A 205 -5.74 6.19 -0.07
C ALA A 205 -6.70 7.14 -0.80
N LYS A 206 -6.51 8.45 -0.65
CA LYS A 206 -7.30 9.48 -1.35
C LYS A 206 -7.12 9.41 -2.86
N ALA A 207 -5.92 9.14 -3.35
CA ALA A 207 -5.67 9.01 -4.79
C ALA A 207 -6.44 7.83 -5.40
N VAL A 208 -6.42 6.67 -4.74
CA VAL A 208 -7.20 5.49 -5.17
C VAL A 208 -8.69 5.77 -5.06
N GLY A 209 -9.15 6.41 -3.97
CA GLY A 209 -10.55 6.82 -3.79
C GLY A 209 -11.02 7.73 -4.92
N ALA A 210 -10.24 8.75 -5.30
CA ALA A 210 -10.56 9.66 -6.39
C ALA A 210 -10.68 8.91 -7.75
N ARG A 211 -9.77 7.98 -8.04
CA ARG A 211 -9.83 7.14 -9.27
C ARG A 211 -11.09 6.26 -9.32
N LEU A 212 -11.59 5.85 -8.16
CA LEU A 212 -12.78 5.00 -8.03
C LEU A 212 -14.05 5.80 -7.73
N ASN A 213 -13.97 7.14 -7.71
CA ASN A 213 -15.07 8.03 -7.32
C ASN A 213 -15.62 7.70 -5.93
N ILE A 214 -14.77 7.32 -4.97
CA ILE A 214 -15.13 7.10 -3.57
C ILE A 214 -14.75 8.36 -2.80
N GLU A 215 -15.76 9.09 -2.31
CA GLU A 215 -15.55 10.37 -1.61
C GLU A 215 -15.09 10.18 -0.17
N GLU A 216 -15.56 9.14 0.49
CA GLU A 216 -15.27 8.85 1.89
C GLU A 216 -14.17 7.81 2.02
N VAL A 217 -12.99 8.26 2.48
CA VAL A 217 -11.77 7.45 2.60
C VAL A 217 -11.20 7.61 4.00
N HIS A 218 -10.97 6.50 4.68
CA HIS A 218 -10.34 6.41 5.99
C HIS A 218 -9.04 5.59 5.89
N GLY A 219 -7.95 6.18 6.37
CA GLY A 219 -6.61 5.58 6.42
C GLY A 219 -5.95 5.72 7.79
#